data_242d0ffbe154d7a5660d2523530dc735
#
_entry.id   242d0ffbe154d7a5660d2523530dc735
#
_cell.length_a   1.000
_cell.length_b   1.000
_cell.length_c   1.000
_cell.angle_alpha   90.00
_cell.angle_beta   90.00
_cell.angle_gamma   90.00
#
_symmetry.space_group_name_H-M   'P 1'
#
loop_
_entity.id
_entity.type
_entity.pdbx_description
1 polymer ?
#
loop_
_entity_poly.entity_id
_entity_poly.type
_entity_poly.pdbx_seq_one_letter_code
_entity_poly.pdbx_strand_id
1 'polypeptide(L)'
;MEYAGERKLKENMGTPHPSEVVKITDSVYFLNYFGTSNATLLIGDTSCILVDAFESDGYAEAAKQEIAKITDKPVKTIVLTHQHPDHIGGGAVFADTVDRVIAHTSAAVTYGRMELLKDIVTVRNLHQFGAKLTAEEALSSGLGAVVPPNGQLRPMAVTEWIDAPKAELTIDGVDLVLIAAAGETDDQQFVYLPKENVACCGDDYYASWPNLYAIRGSQYRDVSVWVDSLDKLIALNAAVVLPGHGDALIGAERVQEVIKPYRDGINYVLEETLKGINKGMTPDELVNAIHLPVELADVPQLQEYYGTIEWSIRGIYSGYFGWYDGNPTHLGTMNVKDKAEKTIRMMGGTGNILREIADAVAKEDMQWAAELCDILLNAQVEADVAKAYKKQALEYLGRMTTSANGRHYYLSVAKEL
;
A
#
# COMPACT_ATOMS: atom_id res chain seq x y z
N MET A 1 -5.07 19.36 -22.10
CA MET A 1 -6.04 18.23 -22.05
C MET A 1 -5.84 17.58 -20.69
N GLU A 2 -6.88 17.45 -19.89
CA GLU A 2 -6.77 16.81 -18.57
C GLU A 2 -7.00 15.31 -18.73
N TYR A 3 -6.05 14.51 -18.26
CA TYR A 3 -6.11 13.05 -18.34
C TYR A 3 -7.08 12.47 -17.30
N ALA A 4 -7.79 11.41 -17.66
CA ALA A 4 -8.83 10.83 -16.80
C ALA A 4 -8.32 10.37 -15.43
N GLY A 5 -7.13 9.75 -15.38
CA GLY A 5 -6.50 9.35 -14.14
C GLY A 5 -6.12 10.53 -13.26
N GLU A 6 -5.51 11.58 -13.84
CA GLU A 6 -5.17 12.81 -13.12
C GLU A 6 -6.38 13.47 -12.47
N ARG A 7 -7.48 13.56 -13.23
CA ARG A 7 -8.72 14.15 -12.71
C ARG A 7 -9.24 13.37 -11.51
N LYS A 8 -9.37 12.04 -11.63
CA LYS A 8 -9.86 11.20 -10.54
C LYS A 8 -8.99 11.26 -9.30
N LEU A 9 -7.66 11.24 -9.44
CA LEU A 9 -6.74 11.37 -8.30
C LEU A 9 -6.86 12.74 -7.62
N LYS A 10 -6.95 13.82 -8.39
CA LYS A 10 -7.15 15.18 -7.83
C LYS A 10 -8.47 15.31 -7.09
N GLU A 11 -9.55 14.80 -7.66
CA GLU A 11 -10.90 14.91 -7.09
C GLU A 11 -11.05 14.12 -5.80
N ASN A 12 -10.42 12.94 -5.69
CA ASN A 12 -10.68 11.99 -4.61
C ASN A 12 -9.55 11.89 -3.58
N MET A 13 -8.28 12.08 -3.97
CA MET A 13 -7.14 11.81 -3.10
C MET A 13 -6.09 12.93 -3.07
N GLY A 14 -6.27 13.99 -3.84
CA GLY A 14 -5.29 15.07 -4.01
C GLY A 14 -5.47 16.25 -3.05
N THR A 15 -6.53 16.30 -2.25
CA THR A 15 -6.80 17.42 -1.35
C THR A 15 -6.03 17.24 -0.04
N PRO A 16 -5.10 18.15 0.30
CA PRO A 16 -4.43 18.12 1.59
C PRO A 16 -5.44 18.35 2.72
N HIS A 17 -5.38 17.51 3.74
CA HIS A 17 -6.07 17.71 5.00
C HIS A 17 -5.08 18.33 6.01
N PRO A 18 -5.48 19.33 6.79
CA PRO A 18 -4.66 19.80 7.90
C PRO A 18 -4.55 18.70 8.95
N SER A 19 -3.39 18.62 9.62
CA SER A 19 -3.26 17.76 10.79
C SER A 19 -4.29 18.15 11.85
N GLU A 20 -4.92 17.17 12.44
CA GLU A 20 -5.93 17.38 13.48
C GLU A 20 -5.85 16.33 14.58
N VAL A 21 -6.33 16.73 15.76
CA VAL A 21 -6.52 15.82 16.89
C VAL A 21 -8.01 15.58 17.06
N VAL A 22 -8.47 14.38 16.71
CA VAL A 22 -9.87 13.99 16.87
C VAL A 22 -10.06 13.34 18.23
N LYS A 23 -10.82 13.98 19.11
CA LYS A 23 -11.18 13.40 20.40
C LYS A 23 -12.26 12.32 20.20
N ILE A 24 -11.89 11.07 20.42
CA ILE A 24 -12.81 9.91 20.31
C ILE A 24 -13.56 9.71 21.62
N THR A 25 -12.83 9.69 22.76
CA THR A 25 -13.39 9.62 24.12
C THR A 25 -12.59 10.56 25.02
N ASP A 26 -12.84 10.55 26.34
CA ASP A 26 -12.02 11.31 27.29
C ASP A 26 -10.59 10.76 27.41
N SER A 27 -10.36 9.50 27.04
CA SER A 27 -9.06 8.82 27.13
C SER A 27 -8.46 8.42 25.79
N VAL A 28 -9.16 8.58 24.66
CA VAL A 28 -8.72 8.16 23.33
C VAL A 28 -8.74 9.36 22.38
N TYR A 29 -7.58 9.66 21.78
CA TYR A 29 -7.40 10.73 20.81
C TYR A 29 -6.73 10.20 19.56
N PHE A 30 -7.32 10.47 18.40
CA PHE A 30 -6.79 10.10 17.11
C PHE A 30 -5.99 11.26 16.51
N LEU A 31 -4.71 11.03 16.24
CA LEU A 31 -3.77 11.99 15.69
C LEU A 31 -3.75 11.81 14.17
N ASN A 32 -4.65 12.54 13.50
CA ASN A 32 -4.95 12.37 12.09
C ASN A 32 -4.15 13.35 11.21
N TYR A 33 -3.63 12.87 10.08
CA TYR A 33 -2.94 13.69 9.07
C TYR A 33 -1.70 14.45 9.54
N PHE A 34 -1.03 14.00 10.60
CA PHE A 34 0.27 14.56 10.99
C PHE A 34 1.37 14.18 9.99
N GLY A 35 1.28 13.02 9.41
CA GLY A 35 2.15 12.48 8.37
C GLY A 35 1.35 11.68 7.35
N THR A 36 1.98 10.73 6.69
CA THR A 36 1.33 9.77 5.78
C THR A 36 0.43 8.83 6.58
N SER A 37 0.92 8.35 7.72
CA SER A 37 0.18 7.50 8.66
C SER A 37 -0.38 8.28 9.84
N ASN A 38 -1.32 7.67 10.53
CA ASN A 38 -1.95 8.17 11.74
C ASN A 38 -1.37 7.49 12.99
N ALA A 39 -1.64 8.06 14.16
CA ALA A 39 -1.37 7.43 15.44
C ALA A 39 -2.55 7.64 16.40
N THR A 40 -2.62 6.83 17.46
CA THR A 40 -3.66 6.96 18.48
C THR A 40 -3.04 7.12 19.86
N LEU A 41 -3.41 8.18 20.56
CA LEU A 41 -3.03 8.42 21.95
C LEU A 41 -4.08 7.84 22.89
N LEU A 42 -3.64 7.00 23.84
CA LEU A 42 -4.45 6.47 24.92
C LEU A 42 -3.95 7.03 26.26
N ILE A 43 -4.83 7.63 27.02
CA ILE A 43 -4.47 8.26 28.31
C ILE A 43 -4.80 7.28 29.44
N GLY A 44 -3.75 6.80 30.13
CA GLY A 44 -3.86 5.97 31.32
C GLY A 44 -3.90 6.79 32.62
N ASP A 45 -3.73 6.12 33.77
CA ASP A 45 -3.81 6.76 35.08
C ASP A 45 -2.67 7.76 35.33
N THR A 46 -1.43 7.42 34.94
CA THR A 46 -0.21 8.23 35.20
C THR A 46 0.62 8.48 33.95
N SER A 47 0.36 7.76 32.85
CA SER A 47 1.11 7.81 31.60
C SER A 47 0.18 7.65 30.40
N CYS A 48 0.76 7.71 29.21
CA CYS A 48 0.07 7.49 27.96
C CYS A 48 0.66 6.30 27.20
N ILE A 49 -0.19 5.68 26.37
CA ILE A 49 0.19 4.70 25.36
C ILE A 49 0.01 5.38 24.00
N LEU A 50 0.97 5.20 23.10
CA LEU A 50 0.85 5.63 21.71
C LEU A 50 0.73 4.38 20.83
N VAL A 51 -0.31 4.31 20.01
CA VAL A 51 -0.45 3.27 18.97
C VAL A 51 0.08 3.85 17.67
N ASP A 52 1.15 3.26 17.14
CA ASP A 52 1.98 3.72 16.03
C ASP A 52 2.69 5.07 16.30
N ALA A 53 3.68 5.43 15.45
CA ALA A 53 4.58 6.54 15.73
C ALA A 53 5.00 7.33 14.47
N PHE A 54 4.19 7.35 13.43
CA PHE A 54 4.41 8.06 12.17
C PHE A 54 5.66 7.60 11.38
N GLU A 55 5.87 8.19 10.19
CA GLU A 55 6.99 7.82 9.30
C GLU A 55 8.34 8.46 9.65
N SER A 56 8.35 9.53 10.48
CA SER A 56 9.59 10.24 10.78
C SER A 56 9.55 11.00 12.10
N ASP A 57 10.74 11.38 12.57
CA ASP A 57 10.92 12.18 13.78
C ASP A 57 10.28 13.58 13.65
N GLY A 58 10.27 14.20 12.48
CA GLY A 58 9.68 15.50 12.27
C GLY A 58 8.15 15.51 12.45
N TYR A 59 7.46 14.46 11.96
CA TYR A 59 6.02 14.33 12.15
C TYR A 59 5.64 13.92 13.56
N ALA A 60 6.42 13.02 14.16
CA ALA A 60 6.23 12.61 15.54
C ALA A 60 6.44 13.78 16.52
N GLU A 61 7.39 14.68 16.25
CA GLU A 61 7.60 15.88 17.07
C GLU A 61 6.41 16.83 16.99
N ALA A 62 5.84 17.05 15.81
CA ALA A 62 4.62 17.84 15.65
C ALA A 62 3.45 17.23 16.46
N ALA A 63 3.29 15.92 16.40
CA ALA A 63 2.27 15.21 17.19
C ALA A 63 2.54 15.29 18.70
N LYS A 64 3.81 15.17 19.15
CA LYS A 64 4.21 15.32 20.56
C LYS A 64 3.83 16.70 21.12
N GLN A 65 3.96 17.75 20.31
CA GLN A 65 3.53 19.09 20.69
C GLN A 65 2.02 19.21 20.89
N GLU A 66 1.22 18.53 20.07
CA GLU A 66 -0.24 18.48 20.24
C GLU A 66 -0.64 17.62 21.46
N ILE A 67 0.04 16.49 21.67
CA ILE A 67 -0.15 15.64 22.85
C ILE A 67 0.06 16.46 24.14
N ALA A 68 1.09 17.30 24.19
CA ALA A 68 1.38 18.15 25.36
C ALA A 68 0.28 19.19 25.67
N LYS A 69 -0.60 19.51 24.70
CA LYS A 69 -1.77 20.37 24.94
C LYS A 69 -2.96 19.59 25.53
N ILE A 70 -2.96 18.27 25.39
CA ILE A 70 -4.03 17.38 25.87
C ILE A 70 -3.75 16.92 27.30
N THR A 71 -2.49 16.56 27.59
CA THR A 71 -2.10 15.97 28.86
C THR A 71 -0.63 16.22 29.19
N ASP A 72 -0.31 16.38 30.49
CA ASP A 72 1.06 16.40 30.98
C ASP A 72 1.64 15.03 31.27
N LYS A 73 0.86 13.95 31.06
CA LYS A 73 1.30 12.57 31.29
C LYS A 73 2.28 12.14 30.19
N PRO A 74 3.43 11.54 30.53
CA PRO A 74 4.42 11.11 29.54
C PRO A 74 3.93 9.89 28.74
N VAL A 75 4.31 9.79 27.48
CA VAL A 75 4.18 8.55 26.71
C VAL A 75 5.20 7.55 27.22
N LYS A 76 4.75 6.45 27.80
CA LYS A 76 5.58 5.38 28.40
C LYS A 76 5.60 4.11 27.57
N THR A 77 4.58 3.89 26.76
CA THR A 77 4.43 2.68 25.95
C THR A 77 4.10 3.06 24.51
N ILE A 78 4.74 2.40 23.55
CA ILE A 78 4.33 2.37 22.14
C ILE A 78 3.82 0.98 21.83
N VAL A 79 2.66 0.87 21.18
CA VAL A 79 2.13 -0.39 20.63
C VAL A 79 2.10 -0.24 19.13
N LEU A 80 2.81 -1.09 18.41
CA LEU A 80 2.87 -1.06 16.95
C LEU A 80 1.77 -1.95 16.37
N THR A 81 0.98 -1.42 15.43
CA THR A 81 0.05 -2.23 14.66
C THR A 81 0.80 -3.17 13.75
N HIS A 82 1.88 -2.68 13.11
CA HIS A 82 2.82 -3.44 12.31
C HIS A 82 4.13 -2.62 12.13
N GLN A 83 5.13 -3.19 11.48
CA GLN A 83 6.45 -2.56 11.38
C GLN A 83 6.77 -1.95 10.02
N HIS A 84 5.79 -1.44 9.28
CA HIS A 84 6.11 -0.59 8.14
C HIS A 84 6.76 0.72 8.60
N PRO A 85 7.69 1.28 7.81
CA PRO A 85 8.45 2.46 8.19
C PRO A 85 7.61 3.67 8.59
N ASP A 86 6.46 3.82 7.97
CA ASP A 86 5.53 4.93 8.22
C ASP A 86 4.74 4.80 9.53
N HIS A 87 4.76 3.63 10.19
CA HIS A 87 4.13 3.41 11.50
C HIS A 87 5.13 3.42 12.67
N ILE A 88 6.42 3.26 12.38
CA ILE A 88 7.46 3.14 13.42
C ILE A 88 8.46 4.28 13.42
N GLY A 89 8.51 5.07 12.35
CA GLY A 89 9.65 5.92 12.01
C GLY A 89 9.93 7.08 12.94
N GLY A 90 8.95 7.56 13.68
CA GLY A 90 9.09 8.65 14.63
C GLY A 90 9.28 8.22 16.08
N GLY A 91 9.33 6.93 16.37
CA GLY A 91 9.37 6.41 17.76
C GLY A 91 10.44 7.02 18.64
N ALA A 92 11.64 7.30 18.11
CA ALA A 92 12.75 7.85 18.89
C ALA A 92 12.47 9.25 19.47
N VAL A 93 11.46 9.98 18.99
CA VAL A 93 11.05 11.27 19.58
C VAL A 93 10.57 11.11 21.02
N PHE A 94 10.11 9.92 21.38
CA PHE A 94 9.59 9.59 22.71
C PHE A 94 10.59 8.80 23.57
N ALA A 95 11.84 8.62 23.10
CA ALA A 95 12.84 7.76 23.75
C ALA A 95 13.27 8.23 25.16
N ASP A 96 13.02 9.50 25.50
CA ASP A 96 13.27 10.05 26.83
C ASP A 96 12.27 9.57 27.88
N THR A 97 11.11 9.06 27.48
CA THR A 97 10.03 8.65 28.38
C THR A 97 9.52 7.23 28.12
N VAL A 98 9.67 6.68 26.92
CA VAL A 98 9.18 5.34 26.55
C VAL A 98 10.09 4.26 27.12
N ASP A 99 9.50 3.39 27.92
CA ASP A 99 10.16 2.21 28.50
C ASP A 99 9.79 0.92 27.78
N ARG A 100 8.68 0.91 27.03
CA ARG A 100 8.08 -0.31 26.49
C ARG A 100 7.61 -0.09 25.05
N VAL A 101 8.09 -0.94 24.12
CA VAL A 101 7.63 -0.99 22.72
C VAL A 101 7.16 -2.40 22.43
N ILE A 102 5.88 -2.53 22.10
CA ILE A 102 5.19 -3.83 21.92
C ILE A 102 4.91 -4.03 20.44
N ALA A 103 5.22 -5.23 19.92
CA ALA A 103 4.93 -5.64 18.54
C ALA A 103 4.64 -7.15 18.46
N HIS A 104 4.07 -7.61 17.35
CA HIS A 104 3.84 -9.02 17.09
C HIS A 104 5.12 -9.72 16.61
N THR A 105 5.36 -10.98 17.05
CA THR A 105 6.61 -11.73 16.80
C THR A 105 6.91 -12.02 15.33
N SER A 106 5.91 -12.17 14.48
CA SER A 106 6.10 -12.46 13.05
C SER A 106 6.94 -11.39 12.33
N ALA A 107 6.97 -10.16 12.82
CA ALA A 107 7.82 -9.09 12.31
C ALA A 107 9.31 -9.41 12.28
N ALA A 108 9.83 -9.98 13.36
CA ALA A 108 11.26 -10.26 13.50
C ALA A 108 11.80 -11.17 12.39
N VAL A 109 11.00 -12.13 11.91
CA VAL A 109 11.39 -13.06 10.83
C VAL A 109 11.30 -12.41 9.46
N THR A 110 10.24 -11.69 9.21
CA THR A 110 9.94 -11.06 7.91
C THR A 110 10.97 -9.99 7.55
N TYR A 111 11.23 -9.06 8.46
CA TYR A 111 12.17 -7.96 8.21
C TYR A 111 13.62 -8.43 8.07
N GLY A 112 14.05 -9.42 8.83
CA GLY A 112 15.41 -9.98 8.71
C GLY A 112 15.71 -10.54 7.31
N ARG A 113 14.71 -11.05 6.60
CA ARG A 113 14.86 -11.53 5.20
C ARG A 113 14.83 -10.40 4.18
N MET A 114 13.98 -9.40 4.38
CA MET A 114 13.88 -8.24 3.48
C MET A 114 15.14 -7.39 3.49
N GLU A 115 15.90 -7.36 4.60
CA GLU A 115 17.21 -6.69 4.67
C GLU A 115 18.19 -7.18 3.59
N LEU A 116 18.12 -8.44 3.19
CA LEU A 116 18.94 -9.00 2.11
C LEU A 116 18.62 -8.41 0.73
N LEU A 117 17.45 -7.80 0.57
CA LEU A 117 16.96 -7.21 -0.67
C LEU A 117 16.89 -5.68 -0.61
N LYS A 118 17.43 -5.06 0.45
CA LYS A 118 17.25 -3.63 0.73
C LYS A 118 17.62 -2.70 -0.43
N ASP A 119 18.68 -3.00 -1.17
CA ASP A 119 19.13 -2.12 -2.24
C ASP A 119 18.09 -2.02 -3.36
N ILE A 120 17.58 -3.15 -3.85
CA ILE A 120 16.58 -3.15 -4.93
C ILE A 120 15.21 -2.69 -4.42
N VAL A 121 14.85 -3.04 -3.19
CA VAL A 121 13.59 -2.59 -2.56
C VAL A 121 13.62 -1.08 -2.38
N THR A 122 14.75 -0.49 -1.98
CA THR A 122 14.92 0.97 -1.89
C THR A 122 14.68 1.65 -3.23
N VAL A 123 15.32 1.16 -4.31
CA VAL A 123 15.13 1.74 -5.65
C VAL A 123 13.65 1.66 -6.08
N ARG A 124 13.02 0.51 -5.88
CA ARG A 124 11.61 0.32 -6.24
C ARG A 124 10.65 1.13 -5.38
N ASN A 125 10.98 1.34 -4.09
CA ASN A 125 10.24 2.26 -3.22
C ASN A 125 10.28 3.70 -3.75
N LEU A 126 11.47 4.19 -4.15
CA LEU A 126 11.60 5.52 -4.72
C LEU A 126 10.72 5.71 -5.97
N HIS A 127 10.53 4.65 -6.77
CA HIS A 127 9.63 4.68 -7.92
C HIS A 127 8.16 4.62 -7.49
N GLN A 128 7.77 3.64 -6.65
CA GLN A 128 6.39 3.43 -6.24
C GLN A 128 5.80 4.64 -5.49
N PHE A 129 6.60 5.28 -4.65
CA PHE A 129 6.15 6.43 -3.86
C PHE A 129 6.53 7.78 -4.49
N GLY A 130 7.07 7.77 -5.72
CA GLY A 130 7.30 8.98 -6.49
C GLY A 130 8.31 9.94 -5.87
N ALA A 131 9.35 9.45 -5.16
CA ALA A 131 10.29 10.29 -4.42
C ALA A 131 11.08 11.29 -5.29
N LYS A 132 11.14 11.05 -6.61
CA LYS A 132 11.77 11.96 -7.60
C LYS A 132 10.76 12.85 -8.32
N LEU A 133 9.47 12.74 -7.98
CA LEU A 133 8.41 13.55 -8.57
C LEU A 133 8.15 14.79 -7.71
N THR A 134 7.72 15.86 -8.35
CA THR A 134 7.16 17.01 -7.65
C THR A 134 5.76 16.64 -7.12
N ALA A 135 5.24 17.40 -6.15
CA ALA A 135 3.88 17.19 -5.66
C ALA A 135 2.82 17.31 -6.77
N GLU A 136 3.06 18.19 -7.76
CA GLU A 136 2.18 18.36 -8.92
C GLU A 136 2.22 17.15 -9.87
N GLU A 137 3.36 16.48 -9.98
CA GLU A 137 3.50 15.27 -10.80
C GLU A 137 2.92 14.05 -10.07
N ALA A 138 3.17 13.93 -8.79
CA ALA A 138 2.68 12.82 -7.97
C ALA A 138 1.16 12.89 -7.76
N LEU A 139 0.61 14.06 -7.48
CA LEU A 139 -0.79 14.42 -7.22
C LEU A 139 -1.33 13.88 -5.90
N SER A 140 -1.12 12.62 -5.58
CA SER A 140 -1.67 11.90 -4.44
C SER A 140 -0.74 10.76 -4.05
N SER A 141 -0.81 10.32 -2.81
CA SER A 141 -0.20 9.05 -2.36
C SER A 141 -1.06 7.82 -2.69
N GLY A 142 -2.31 8.03 -3.09
CA GLY A 142 -3.32 6.98 -3.22
C GLY A 142 -4.04 6.64 -1.91
N LEU A 143 -3.52 7.15 -0.79
CA LEU A 143 -4.09 7.07 0.56
C LEU A 143 -4.49 8.46 1.08
N GLY A 144 -4.23 9.49 0.29
CA GLY A 144 -4.46 10.89 0.59
C GLY A 144 -3.55 11.79 -0.23
N ALA A 145 -3.39 13.02 0.17
CA ALA A 145 -2.45 13.95 -0.46
C ALA A 145 -1.00 13.50 -0.28
N VAL A 146 -0.14 13.96 -1.18
CA VAL A 146 1.32 13.76 -1.01
C VAL A 146 1.80 14.54 0.21
N VAL A 147 2.42 13.84 1.13
CA VAL A 147 3.02 14.42 2.33
C VAL A 147 4.50 14.70 2.06
N PRO A 148 4.98 15.94 2.24
CA PRO A 148 6.39 16.27 1.98
C PRO A 148 7.30 15.58 3.00
N PRO A 149 8.54 15.22 2.65
CA PRO A 149 9.50 14.68 3.62
C PRO A 149 9.71 15.65 4.79
N ASN A 150 9.61 15.16 6.03
CA ASN A 150 9.80 15.95 7.24
C ASN A 150 10.59 15.14 8.29
N GLY A 151 11.90 15.32 8.35
CA GLY A 151 12.77 14.60 9.30
C GLY A 151 13.32 13.29 8.75
N GLN A 152 13.62 12.37 9.66
CA GLN A 152 14.26 11.10 9.36
C GLN A 152 13.53 9.92 10.02
N LEU A 153 13.66 8.76 9.39
CA LEU A 153 13.23 7.48 9.97
C LEU A 153 14.09 7.14 11.19
N ARG A 154 13.51 7.19 12.38
CA ARG A 154 14.16 6.87 13.66
C ARG A 154 13.26 5.99 14.53
N PRO A 155 13.17 4.70 14.21
CA PRO A 155 12.36 3.77 15.00
C PRO A 155 13.00 3.49 16.37
N MET A 156 12.19 3.08 17.32
CA MET A 156 12.67 2.45 18.56
C MET A 156 12.74 0.94 18.40
N ALA A 157 13.67 0.33 19.13
CA ALA A 157 13.74 -1.12 19.20
C ALA A 157 12.52 -1.68 19.96
N VAL A 158 11.94 -2.77 19.46
CA VAL A 158 10.89 -3.50 20.17
C VAL A 158 11.47 -4.13 21.43
N THR A 159 10.82 -3.91 22.57
CA THR A 159 11.23 -4.43 23.87
C THR A 159 10.39 -5.62 24.30
N GLU A 160 9.19 -5.78 23.72
CA GLU A 160 8.26 -6.86 24.04
C GLU A 160 7.59 -7.40 22.79
N TRP A 161 7.68 -8.72 22.61
CA TRP A 161 7.10 -9.43 21.49
C TRP A 161 5.88 -10.23 21.94
N ILE A 162 4.76 -10.03 21.25
CA ILE A 162 3.55 -10.83 21.47
C ILE A 162 3.55 -11.99 20.48
N ASP A 163 3.51 -13.21 21.01
CA ASP A 163 3.47 -14.46 20.23
C ASP A 163 2.16 -15.22 20.49
N ALA A 164 1.04 -14.52 20.36
CA ALA A 164 -0.26 -15.12 20.59
C ALA A 164 -1.28 -14.55 19.60
N PRO A 165 -2.24 -15.38 19.15
CA PRO A 165 -3.33 -14.89 18.27
C PRO A 165 -4.17 -13.78 18.92
N LYS A 166 -4.21 -13.76 20.27
CA LYS A 166 -4.90 -12.76 21.08
C LYS A 166 -4.16 -12.62 22.42
N ALA A 167 -3.90 -11.38 22.82
CA ALA A 167 -3.33 -11.07 24.13
C ALA A 167 -4.16 -9.96 24.80
N GLU A 168 -4.51 -10.17 26.06
CA GLU A 168 -5.19 -9.17 26.89
C GLU A 168 -4.18 -8.53 27.83
N LEU A 169 -4.09 -7.21 27.82
CA LEU A 169 -3.14 -6.44 28.58
C LEU A 169 -3.87 -5.32 29.35
N THR A 170 -3.39 -5.06 30.56
CA THR A 170 -3.74 -3.83 31.27
C THR A 170 -2.47 -3.01 31.46
N ILE A 171 -2.41 -1.83 30.87
CA ILE A 171 -1.24 -0.93 30.95
C ILE A 171 -1.68 0.39 31.54
N ASP A 172 -1.18 0.71 32.73
CA ASP A 172 -1.49 1.97 33.45
C ASP A 172 -3.00 2.28 33.50
N GLY A 173 -3.81 1.27 33.85
CA GLY A 173 -5.27 1.39 33.95
C GLY A 173 -6.03 1.30 32.63
N VAL A 174 -5.36 1.19 31.49
CA VAL A 174 -5.98 0.98 30.17
C VAL A 174 -6.00 -0.50 29.83
N ASP A 175 -7.20 -1.05 29.64
CA ASP A 175 -7.40 -2.43 29.16
C ASP A 175 -7.37 -2.43 27.64
N LEU A 176 -6.49 -3.24 27.04
CA LEU A 176 -6.41 -3.46 25.60
C LEU A 176 -6.27 -4.93 25.25
N VAL A 177 -6.77 -5.25 24.08
CA VAL A 177 -6.69 -6.58 23.48
C VAL A 177 -5.91 -6.45 22.18
N LEU A 178 -4.75 -7.07 22.11
CA LEU A 178 -3.99 -7.22 20.88
C LEU A 178 -4.49 -8.47 20.14
N ILE A 179 -4.87 -8.32 18.88
CA ILE A 179 -5.43 -9.40 18.07
C ILE A 179 -4.58 -9.54 16.81
N ALA A 180 -3.91 -10.68 16.63
CA ALA A 180 -3.18 -10.97 15.41
C ALA A 180 -4.12 -10.91 14.19
N ALA A 181 -3.77 -10.06 13.24
CA ALA A 181 -4.60 -9.71 12.09
C ALA A 181 -3.71 -9.52 10.86
N ALA A 182 -2.97 -10.57 10.47
CA ALA A 182 -2.12 -10.51 9.29
C ALA A 182 -2.94 -10.13 8.04
N GLY A 183 -2.40 -9.22 7.26
CA GLY A 183 -3.05 -8.67 6.08
C GLY A 183 -2.01 -7.97 5.22
N GLU A 184 -1.81 -6.66 5.38
CA GLU A 184 -0.77 -5.96 4.64
C GLU A 184 0.62 -6.50 4.97
N THR A 185 0.84 -6.91 6.22
CA THR A 185 2.05 -7.64 6.68
C THR A 185 1.67 -8.79 7.59
N ASP A 186 2.59 -9.77 7.74
CA ASP A 186 2.38 -10.93 8.61
C ASP A 186 2.31 -10.57 10.10
N ASP A 187 2.87 -9.42 10.48
CA ASP A 187 2.94 -8.94 11.87
C ASP A 187 1.82 -7.97 12.26
N GLN A 188 0.89 -7.72 11.35
CA GLN A 188 -0.22 -6.84 11.64
C GLN A 188 -1.05 -7.36 12.80
N GLN A 189 -1.42 -6.44 13.69
CA GLN A 189 -2.34 -6.70 14.80
C GLN A 189 -3.29 -5.54 15.00
N PHE A 190 -4.51 -5.83 15.44
CA PHE A 190 -5.42 -4.82 15.93
C PHE A 190 -5.14 -4.50 17.39
N VAL A 191 -5.27 -3.23 17.75
CA VAL A 191 -5.29 -2.77 19.14
C VAL A 191 -6.73 -2.41 19.49
N TYR A 192 -7.41 -3.29 20.21
CA TYR A 192 -8.82 -3.11 20.58
C TYR A 192 -8.95 -2.68 22.05
N LEU A 193 -9.75 -1.66 22.30
CA LEU A 193 -10.08 -1.14 23.63
C LEU A 193 -11.53 -1.54 23.96
N PRO A 194 -11.73 -2.61 24.76
CA PRO A 194 -13.08 -3.17 25.00
C PRO A 194 -14.02 -2.20 25.70
N LYS A 195 -13.49 -1.38 26.62
CA LYS A 195 -14.29 -0.44 27.42
C LYS A 195 -14.82 0.70 26.57
N GLU A 196 -13.98 1.24 25.71
CA GLU A 196 -14.29 2.34 24.79
C GLU A 196 -14.98 1.85 23.52
N ASN A 197 -14.91 0.56 23.23
CA ASN A 197 -15.34 -0.09 22.00
C ASN A 197 -14.68 0.53 20.74
N VAL A 198 -13.35 0.76 20.82
CA VAL A 198 -12.52 1.36 19.76
C VAL A 198 -11.50 0.34 19.28
N ALA A 199 -11.31 0.23 17.97
CA ALA A 199 -10.29 -0.63 17.36
C ALA A 199 -9.35 0.20 16.48
N CYS A 200 -8.02 0.18 16.75
CA CYS A 200 -6.99 0.60 15.81
C CYS A 200 -6.68 -0.58 14.90
N CYS A 201 -6.93 -0.45 13.60
CA CYS A 201 -6.81 -1.58 12.65
C CYS A 201 -5.55 -1.54 11.78
N GLY A 202 -4.65 -0.56 11.98
CA GLY A 202 -3.48 -0.41 11.12
C GLY A 202 -3.88 -0.32 9.65
N ASP A 203 -3.18 -1.04 8.79
CA ASP A 203 -3.32 -0.98 7.34
C ASP A 203 -4.20 -2.10 6.75
N ASP A 204 -4.91 -2.85 7.57
CA ASP A 204 -5.90 -3.81 7.05
C ASP A 204 -7.09 -3.11 6.40
N TYR A 205 -7.31 -1.84 6.74
CA TYR A 205 -8.29 -1.00 6.08
C TYR A 205 -7.74 0.42 5.84
N TYR A 206 -7.96 0.90 4.64
CA TYR A 206 -7.89 2.31 4.23
C TYR A 206 -8.85 2.58 3.05
N ALA A 207 -9.17 3.85 2.78
CA ALA A 207 -10.24 4.25 1.86
C ALA A 207 -9.86 4.13 0.37
N SER A 208 -9.22 3.02 -0.02
CA SER A 208 -8.82 2.72 -1.40
C SER A 208 -8.71 1.21 -1.61
N TRP A 209 -8.72 0.74 -2.87
CA TRP A 209 -8.36 -0.66 -3.15
C TRP A 209 -6.99 -0.97 -2.56
N PRO A 210 -6.88 -2.04 -1.75
CA PRO A 210 -5.70 -2.26 -0.95
C PRO A 210 -4.50 -2.72 -1.79
N ASN A 211 -3.33 -2.56 -1.19
CA ASN A 211 -2.07 -2.98 -1.79
C ASN A 211 -1.85 -4.50 -1.58
N LEU A 212 -2.79 -5.31 -2.10
CA LEU A 212 -2.71 -6.78 -2.01
C LEU A 212 -1.45 -7.32 -2.71
N TYR A 213 -0.90 -6.58 -3.66
CA TYR A 213 0.40 -6.84 -4.27
C TYR A 213 1.20 -5.53 -4.40
N ALA A 214 2.29 -5.43 -3.65
CA ALA A 214 3.17 -4.26 -3.71
C ALA A 214 4.13 -4.35 -4.90
N ILE A 215 3.99 -3.49 -5.91
CA ILE A 215 4.83 -3.49 -7.12
C ILE A 215 6.31 -3.20 -6.85
N ARG A 216 6.63 -2.58 -5.70
CA ARG A 216 8.00 -2.42 -5.22
C ARG A 216 8.70 -3.75 -4.89
N GLY A 217 7.92 -4.77 -4.66
CA GLY A 217 8.34 -6.06 -4.14
C GLY A 217 8.08 -6.17 -2.63
N SER A 218 7.45 -7.26 -2.24
CA SER A 218 7.20 -7.65 -0.87
C SER A 218 7.17 -9.18 -0.79
N GLN A 219 7.08 -9.72 0.41
CA GLN A 219 6.63 -11.09 0.56
C GLN A 219 5.20 -11.22 0.03
N TYR A 220 4.80 -12.44 -0.31
CA TYR A 220 3.42 -12.70 -0.69
C TYR A 220 2.49 -12.31 0.48
N ARG A 221 1.52 -11.47 0.17
CA ARG A 221 0.44 -11.11 1.09
C ARG A 221 -0.69 -12.09 0.85
N ASP A 222 -0.95 -12.97 1.81
CA ASP A 222 -2.02 -13.95 1.66
C ASP A 222 -3.38 -13.26 1.79
N VAL A 223 -4.04 -13.12 0.65
CA VAL A 223 -5.32 -12.41 0.59
C VAL A 223 -6.42 -13.14 1.38
N SER A 224 -6.34 -14.47 1.52
CA SER A 224 -7.29 -15.22 2.35
C SER A 224 -7.16 -14.85 3.83
N VAL A 225 -5.94 -14.70 4.30
CA VAL A 225 -5.66 -14.29 5.69
C VAL A 225 -6.08 -12.84 5.93
N TRP A 226 -5.91 -11.97 4.94
CA TRP A 226 -6.40 -10.58 5.01
C TRP A 226 -7.94 -10.53 5.12
N VAL A 227 -8.65 -11.34 4.33
CA VAL A 227 -10.12 -11.48 4.45
C VAL A 227 -10.52 -11.96 5.84
N ASP A 228 -9.84 -12.98 6.38
CA ASP A 228 -10.08 -13.49 7.75
C ASP A 228 -9.84 -12.40 8.81
N SER A 229 -8.85 -11.53 8.61
CA SER A 229 -8.57 -10.41 9.51
C SER A 229 -9.65 -9.34 9.45
N LEU A 230 -10.15 -9.01 8.26
CA LEU A 230 -11.32 -8.14 8.12
C LEU A 230 -12.58 -8.74 8.75
N ASP A 231 -12.77 -10.06 8.68
CA ASP A 231 -13.87 -10.74 9.39
C ASP A 231 -13.72 -10.62 10.91
N LYS A 232 -12.51 -10.70 11.45
CA LYS A 232 -12.27 -10.40 12.88
C LYS A 232 -12.65 -8.97 13.21
N LEU A 233 -12.26 -7.99 12.38
CA LEU A 233 -12.61 -6.57 12.60
C LEU A 233 -14.12 -6.36 12.58
N ILE A 234 -14.84 -6.96 11.64
CA ILE A 234 -16.31 -6.94 11.54
C ILE A 234 -16.94 -7.55 12.81
N ALA A 235 -16.40 -8.69 13.28
CA ALA A 235 -16.91 -9.41 14.43
C ALA A 235 -16.71 -8.65 15.76
N LEU A 236 -15.73 -7.75 15.86
CA LEU A 236 -15.57 -6.86 17.03
C LEU A 236 -16.79 -5.96 17.24
N ASN A 237 -17.52 -5.65 16.17
CA ASN A 237 -18.64 -4.70 16.20
C ASN A 237 -18.26 -3.39 16.92
N ALA A 238 -17.05 -2.89 16.63
CA ALA A 238 -16.49 -1.69 17.24
C ALA A 238 -17.36 -0.47 16.96
N ALA A 239 -17.50 0.39 17.95
CA ALA A 239 -18.19 1.67 17.78
C ALA A 239 -17.35 2.64 16.95
N VAL A 240 -16.02 2.50 16.99
CA VAL A 240 -15.08 3.31 16.22
C VAL A 240 -13.95 2.43 15.71
N VAL A 241 -13.57 2.65 14.45
CA VAL A 241 -12.35 2.08 13.86
C VAL A 241 -11.40 3.21 13.46
N LEU A 242 -10.16 3.12 13.92
CA LEU A 242 -9.07 4.07 13.67
C LEU A 242 -8.05 3.41 12.74
N PRO A 243 -8.03 3.78 11.45
CA PRO A 243 -7.11 3.19 10.48
C PRO A 243 -5.72 3.82 10.54
N GLY A 244 -4.73 3.12 10.01
CA GLY A 244 -3.39 3.65 9.82
C GLY A 244 -3.33 4.84 8.85
N HIS A 245 -4.27 4.92 7.91
CA HIS A 245 -4.38 5.99 6.92
C HIS A 245 -5.83 6.44 6.74
N GLY A 246 -6.01 7.76 6.57
CA GLY A 246 -7.32 8.36 6.32
C GLY A 246 -8.14 8.59 7.59
N ASP A 247 -9.45 8.77 7.42
CA ASP A 247 -10.35 9.21 8.47
C ASP A 247 -10.79 8.08 9.42
N ALA A 248 -11.08 8.45 10.66
CA ALA A 248 -11.74 7.57 11.62
C ALA A 248 -13.15 7.17 11.13
N LEU A 249 -13.50 5.90 11.28
CA LEU A 249 -14.86 5.42 11.10
C LEU A 249 -15.60 5.49 12.45
N ILE A 250 -16.52 6.45 12.58
CA ILE A 250 -17.24 6.71 13.82
C ILE A 250 -18.70 6.27 13.70
N GLY A 251 -19.14 5.39 14.61
CA GLY A 251 -20.46 4.78 14.67
C GLY A 251 -20.41 3.32 14.19
N ALA A 252 -20.93 2.39 15.02
CA ALA A 252 -20.89 0.95 14.73
C ALA A 252 -21.59 0.59 13.40
N GLU A 253 -22.69 1.24 13.06
CA GLU A 253 -23.37 1.07 11.78
C GLU A 253 -22.47 1.51 10.62
N ARG A 254 -21.85 2.70 10.72
CA ARG A 254 -20.92 3.20 9.72
C ARG A 254 -19.70 2.30 9.52
N VAL A 255 -19.16 1.75 10.61
CA VAL A 255 -18.05 0.77 10.54
C VAL A 255 -18.47 -0.44 9.70
N GLN A 256 -19.66 -1.00 9.98
CA GLN A 256 -20.16 -2.17 9.25
C GLN A 256 -20.45 -1.84 7.77
N GLU A 257 -21.04 -0.69 7.48
CA GLU A 257 -21.32 -0.23 6.11
C GLU A 257 -20.06 -0.04 5.25
N VAL A 258 -18.92 0.28 5.88
CA VAL A 258 -17.65 0.49 5.18
C VAL A 258 -16.85 -0.79 5.09
N ILE A 259 -16.65 -1.50 6.21
CA ILE A 259 -15.72 -2.64 6.26
C ILE A 259 -16.30 -3.87 5.55
N LYS A 260 -17.62 -4.12 5.62
CA LYS A 260 -18.22 -5.28 4.96
C LYS A 260 -18.07 -5.25 3.43
N PRO A 261 -18.48 -4.17 2.71
CA PRO A 261 -18.25 -4.13 1.26
C PRO A 261 -16.78 -4.16 0.88
N TYR A 262 -15.90 -3.59 1.69
CA TYR A 262 -14.45 -3.65 1.49
C TYR A 262 -13.94 -5.10 1.52
N ARG A 263 -14.28 -5.84 2.58
CA ARG A 263 -13.99 -7.27 2.71
C ARG A 263 -14.61 -8.08 1.57
N ASP A 264 -15.87 -7.80 1.23
CA ASP A 264 -16.59 -8.53 0.17
C ASP A 264 -15.94 -8.35 -1.20
N GLY A 265 -15.47 -7.14 -1.52
CA GLY A 265 -14.74 -6.87 -2.76
C GLY A 265 -13.42 -7.62 -2.85
N ILE A 266 -12.64 -7.62 -1.77
CA ILE A 266 -11.37 -8.36 -1.70
C ILE A 266 -11.62 -9.87 -1.81
N ASN A 267 -12.58 -10.40 -1.07
CA ASN A 267 -12.93 -11.82 -1.10
C ASN A 267 -13.46 -12.25 -2.48
N TYR A 268 -14.25 -11.40 -3.14
CA TYR A 268 -14.73 -11.68 -4.48
C TYR A 268 -13.59 -11.87 -5.47
N VAL A 269 -12.60 -10.95 -5.47
CA VAL A 269 -11.44 -11.07 -6.35
C VAL A 269 -10.61 -12.31 -6.03
N LEU A 270 -10.43 -12.64 -4.76
CA LEU A 270 -9.78 -13.88 -4.34
C LEU A 270 -10.49 -15.10 -4.89
N GLU A 271 -11.78 -15.24 -4.59
CA GLU A 271 -12.57 -16.42 -4.99
C GLU A 271 -12.65 -16.60 -6.51
N GLU A 272 -12.93 -15.51 -7.26
CA GLU A 272 -13.01 -15.61 -8.73
C GLU A 272 -11.64 -15.94 -9.35
N THR A 273 -10.54 -15.42 -8.78
CA THR A 273 -9.19 -15.80 -9.20
C THR A 273 -8.95 -17.29 -8.98
N LEU A 274 -9.27 -17.83 -7.79
CA LEU A 274 -9.10 -19.26 -7.49
C LEU A 274 -10.01 -20.14 -8.35
N LYS A 275 -11.25 -19.71 -8.61
CA LYS A 275 -12.18 -20.40 -9.52
C LYS A 275 -11.66 -20.44 -10.96
N GLY A 276 -11.06 -19.34 -11.42
CA GLY A 276 -10.46 -19.27 -12.76
C GLY A 276 -9.18 -20.12 -12.88
N ILE A 277 -8.33 -20.12 -11.86
CA ILE A 277 -7.15 -21.01 -11.78
C ILE A 277 -7.59 -22.47 -11.92
N ASN A 278 -8.63 -22.89 -11.20
CA ASN A 278 -9.18 -24.25 -11.31
C ASN A 278 -9.72 -24.61 -12.71
N LYS A 279 -10.04 -23.60 -13.53
CA LYS A 279 -10.43 -23.79 -14.95
C LYS A 279 -9.22 -23.78 -15.90
N GLY A 280 -8.00 -23.62 -15.37
CA GLY A 280 -6.77 -23.55 -16.15
C GLY A 280 -6.51 -22.20 -16.82
N MET A 281 -7.16 -21.13 -16.36
CA MET A 281 -6.93 -19.78 -16.90
C MET A 281 -5.55 -19.26 -16.50
N THR A 282 -4.90 -18.61 -17.46
CA THR A 282 -3.65 -17.87 -17.26
C THR A 282 -3.86 -16.55 -16.50
N PRO A 283 -2.82 -15.94 -15.93
CA PRO A 283 -2.94 -14.62 -15.27
C PRO A 283 -3.57 -13.56 -16.19
N ASP A 284 -3.23 -13.53 -17.47
CA ASP A 284 -3.76 -12.55 -18.42
C ASP A 284 -5.26 -12.79 -18.72
N GLU A 285 -5.67 -14.03 -18.85
CA GLU A 285 -7.09 -14.38 -19.01
C GLU A 285 -7.90 -14.04 -17.77
N LEU A 286 -7.35 -14.24 -16.57
CA LEU A 286 -7.99 -13.89 -15.30
C LEU A 286 -8.19 -12.36 -15.18
N VAL A 287 -7.17 -11.57 -15.47
CA VAL A 287 -7.24 -10.11 -15.45
C VAL A 287 -8.33 -9.58 -16.40
N ASN A 288 -8.43 -10.18 -17.59
CA ASN A 288 -9.46 -9.77 -18.55
C ASN A 288 -10.88 -10.20 -18.17
N ALA A 289 -11.02 -11.25 -17.35
CA ALA A 289 -12.32 -11.83 -17.02
C ALA A 289 -12.91 -11.33 -15.68
N ILE A 290 -12.06 -10.93 -14.73
CA ILE A 290 -12.51 -10.61 -13.38
C ILE A 290 -12.67 -9.11 -13.20
N HIS A 291 -13.92 -8.71 -12.94
CA HIS A 291 -14.30 -7.34 -12.61
C HIS A 291 -15.22 -7.38 -11.40
N LEU A 292 -15.19 -6.34 -10.57
CA LEU A 292 -16.13 -6.24 -9.46
C LEU A 292 -17.58 -6.27 -9.97
N PRO A 293 -18.48 -6.94 -9.26
CA PRO A 293 -19.91 -6.91 -9.59
C PRO A 293 -20.47 -5.48 -9.39
N VAL A 294 -21.59 -5.20 -10.07
CA VAL A 294 -22.16 -3.85 -10.12
C VAL A 294 -22.40 -3.25 -8.73
N GLU A 295 -22.77 -4.09 -7.76
CA GLU A 295 -23.04 -3.69 -6.37
C GLU A 295 -21.78 -3.21 -5.63
N LEU A 296 -20.60 -3.61 -6.10
CA LEU A 296 -19.31 -3.27 -5.48
C LEU A 296 -18.47 -2.30 -6.33
N ALA A 297 -18.78 -2.15 -7.62
CA ALA A 297 -17.96 -1.40 -8.57
C ALA A 297 -17.82 0.09 -8.20
N ASP A 298 -18.87 0.69 -7.64
CA ASP A 298 -18.91 2.11 -7.26
C ASP A 298 -18.68 2.36 -5.77
N VAL A 299 -18.33 1.32 -5.00
CA VAL A 299 -18.02 1.46 -3.57
C VAL A 299 -16.75 2.31 -3.41
N PRO A 300 -16.78 3.43 -2.68
CA PRO A 300 -15.68 4.38 -2.62
C PRO A 300 -14.34 3.77 -2.18
N GLN A 301 -14.34 2.93 -1.15
CA GLN A 301 -13.15 2.28 -0.62
C GLN A 301 -12.63 1.12 -1.48
N LEU A 302 -13.31 0.76 -2.56
CA LEU A 302 -12.85 -0.23 -3.54
C LEU A 302 -12.30 0.41 -4.82
N GLN A 303 -12.20 1.74 -4.88
CA GLN A 303 -11.61 2.43 -6.03
C GLN A 303 -10.08 2.26 -6.04
N GLU A 304 -9.53 2.09 -7.24
CA GLU A 304 -8.12 1.75 -7.46
C GLU A 304 -7.21 2.99 -7.41
N TYR A 305 -7.16 3.67 -6.25
CA TYR A 305 -6.26 4.82 -6.07
C TYR A 305 -4.87 4.42 -5.56
N TYR A 306 -4.76 3.27 -4.88
CA TYR A 306 -3.50 2.78 -4.32
C TYR A 306 -3.07 1.47 -4.99
N GLY A 307 -3.61 0.32 -4.59
CA GLY A 307 -3.47 -0.94 -5.31
C GLY A 307 -4.37 -1.02 -6.55
N THR A 308 -4.29 -2.13 -7.29
CA THR A 308 -5.20 -2.43 -8.40
C THR A 308 -5.71 -3.86 -8.33
N ILE A 309 -6.89 -4.09 -8.90
CA ILE A 309 -7.49 -5.42 -9.02
C ILE A 309 -6.60 -6.31 -9.90
N GLU A 310 -6.08 -5.78 -11.01
CA GLU A 310 -5.15 -6.50 -11.89
C GLU A 310 -3.93 -7.03 -11.13
N TRP A 311 -3.26 -6.18 -10.38
CA TRP A 311 -2.07 -6.61 -9.62
C TRP A 311 -2.42 -7.61 -8.54
N SER A 312 -3.59 -7.46 -7.93
CA SER A 312 -4.10 -8.40 -6.92
C SER A 312 -4.33 -9.79 -7.51
N ILE A 313 -4.97 -9.87 -8.68
CA ILE A 313 -5.18 -11.14 -9.41
C ILE A 313 -3.85 -11.82 -9.73
N ARG A 314 -2.88 -11.07 -10.27
CA ARG A 314 -1.53 -11.57 -10.57
C ARG A 314 -0.79 -12.00 -9.29
N GLY A 315 -0.95 -11.23 -8.20
CA GLY A 315 -0.40 -11.53 -6.90
C GLY A 315 -0.96 -12.82 -6.30
N ILE A 316 -2.28 -12.98 -6.33
CA ILE A 316 -2.98 -14.20 -5.88
C ILE A 316 -2.53 -15.40 -6.70
N TYR A 317 -2.52 -15.30 -8.04
CA TYR A 317 -2.04 -16.38 -8.91
C TYR A 317 -0.63 -16.81 -8.53
N SER A 318 0.29 -15.85 -8.44
CA SER A 318 1.69 -16.14 -8.11
C SER A 318 1.87 -16.71 -6.70
N GLY A 319 1.05 -16.28 -5.75
CA GLY A 319 1.09 -16.78 -4.36
C GLY A 319 0.66 -18.23 -4.25
N TYR A 320 -0.40 -18.63 -4.95
CA TYR A 320 -0.91 -20.01 -4.91
C TYR A 320 -0.19 -20.96 -5.89
N PHE A 321 0.22 -20.47 -7.07
CA PHE A 321 0.74 -21.30 -8.17
C PHE A 321 2.19 -20.99 -8.55
N GLY A 322 2.76 -19.89 -8.07
CA GLY A 322 4.08 -19.43 -8.48
C GLY A 322 4.06 -18.76 -9.87
N TRP A 323 5.22 -18.69 -10.50
CA TRP A 323 5.42 -17.97 -11.77
C TRP A 323 4.97 -18.75 -13.01
N TYR A 324 4.82 -20.07 -12.93
CA TYR A 324 4.56 -20.92 -14.07
C TYR A 324 3.07 -20.94 -14.45
N ASP A 325 2.79 -20.55 -15.68
CA ASP A 325 1.42 -20.41 -16.22
C ASP A 325 0.84 -21.67 -16.87
N GLY A 326 1.55 -22.81 -16.79
CA GLY A 326 1.13 -24.07 -17.39
C GLY A 326 1.59 -24.28 -18.85
N ASN A 327 2.12 -23.26 -19.53
CA ASN A 327 2.63 -23.38 -20.89
C ASN A 327 4.07 -23.91 -20.91
N PRO A 328 4.34 -25.14 -21.44
CA PRO A 328 5.68 -25.71 -21.44
C PRO A 328 6.74 -24.86 -22.15
N THR A 329 6.36 -24.00 -23.08
CA THR A 329 7.27 -23.07 -23.76
C THR A 329 7.91 -22.08 -22.78
N HIS A 330 7.22 -21.77 -21.65
CA HIS A 330 7.70 -20.86 -20.63
C HIS A 330 8.61 -21.53 -19.59
N LEU A 331 8.77 -22.87 -19.59
CA LEU A 331 9.75 -23.56 -18.74
C LEU A 331 11.20 -23.25 -19.12
N GLY A 332 11.46 -22.96 -20.41
CA GLY A 332 12.77 -22.57 -20.91
C GLY A 332 12.62 -21.44 -21.91
N THR A 333 12.78 -20.22 -21.46
CA THR A 333 12.66 -19.05 -22.33
C THR A 333 13.95 -18.79 -23.10
N MET A 334 13.80 -18.27 -24.31
CA MET A 334 14.93 -17.78 -25.10
C MET A 334 15.57 -16.59 -24.39
N ASN A 335 16.91 -16.41 -24.54
CA ASN A 335 17.57 -15.20 -24.11
C ASN A 335 16.85 -13.96 -24.66
N VAL A 336 16.70 -12.94 -23.83
CA VAL A 336 15.89 -11.75 -24.15
C VAL A 336 16.40 -11.04 -25.40
N LYS A 337 17.73 -10.88 -25.55
CA LYS A 337 18.35 -10.27 -26.72
C LYS A 337 18.12 -11.08 -28.00
N ASP A 338 18.36 -12.40 -27.94
CA ASP A 338 18.15 -13.28 -29.09
C ASP A 338 16.69 -13.30 -29.56
N LYS A 339 15.74 -13.28 -28.62
CA LYS A 339 14.32 -13.17 -28.90
C LYS A 339 14.00 -11.86 -29.61
N ALA A 340 14.53 -10.74 -29.10
CA ALA A 340 14.32 -9.41 -29.66
C ALA A 340 14.89 -9.31 -31.08
N GLU A 341 16.13 -9.77 -31.32
CA GLU A 341 16.75 -9.79 -32.65
C GLU A 341 15.94 -10.61 -33.68
N LYS A 342 15.42 -11.78 -33.27
CA LYS A 342 14.55 -12.60 -34.14
C LYS A 342 13.22 -11.90 -34.42
N THR A 343 12.65 -11.25 -33.44
CA THR A 343 11.40 -10.47 -33.57
C THR A 343 11.60 -9.33 -34.56
N ILE A 344 12.68 -8.53 -34.42
CA ILE A 344 13.03 -7.47 -35.37
C ILE A 344 13.12 -7.96 -36.78
N ARG A 345 13.81 -9.08 -36.99
CA ARG A 345 13.95 -9.70 -38.33
C ARG A 345 12.58 -10.13 -38.90
N MET A 346 11.72 -10.75 -38.07
CA MET A 346 10.37 -11.14 -38.49
C MET A 346 9.48 -9.96 -38.85
N MET A 347 9.63 -8.85 -38.16
CA MET A 347 8.90 -7.58 -38.40
C MET A 347 9.47 -6.79 -39.59
N GLY A 348 10.49 -7.30 -40.29
CA GLY A 348 11.07 -6.69 -41.50
C GLY A 348 12.09 -5.57 -41.18
N GLY A 349 12.69 -5.59 -40.01
CA GLY A 349 13.76 -4.69 -39.59
C GLY A 349 13.33 -3.54 -38.69
N THR A 350 14.29 -2.83 -38.12
CA THR A 350 14.09 -1.73 -37.14
C THR A 350 13.20 -0.60 -37.69
N GLY A 351 13.36 -0.25 -38.97
CA GLY A 351 12.57 0.81 -39.60
C GLY A 351 11.07 0.54 -39.64
N ASN A 352 10.65 -0.73 -39.71
CA ASN A 352 9.22 -1.08 -39.62
C ASN A 352 8.70 -0.91 -38.20
N ILE A 353 9.47 -1.33 -37.20
CA ILE A 353 9.12 -1.18 -35.78
C ILE A 353 9.01 0.29 -35.42
N LEU A 354 9.95 1.13 -35.84
CA LEU A 354 9.90 2.58 -35.59
C LEU A 354 8.67 3.25 -36.21
N ARG A 355 8.24 2.81 -37.42
CA ARG A 355 7.00 3.31 -38.00
C ARG A 355 5.79 2.87 -37.20
N GLU A 356 5.74 1.63 -36.77
CA GLU A 356 4.64 1.10 -35.94
C GLU A 356 4.57 1.82 -34.59
N ILE A 357 5.73 2.11 -33.95
CA ILE A 357 5.78 2.92 -32.72
C ILE A 357 5.18 4.30 -32.99
N ALA A 358 5.59 4.98 -34.08
CA ALA A 358 5.07 6.31 -34.41
C ALA A 358 3.55 6.27 -34.67
N ASP A 359 3.07 5.23 -35.35
CA ASP A 359 1.64 5.03 -35.60
C ASP A 359 0.85 4.73 -34.32
N ALA A 360 1.39 3.92 -33.42
CA ALA A 360 0.81 3.63 -32.12
C ALA A 360 0.69 4.89 -31.27
N VAL A 361 1.76 5.69 -31.21
CA VAL A 361 1.77 6.99 -30.52
C VAL A 361 0.74 7.93 -31.10
N ALA A 362 0.62 8.01 -32.45
CA ALA A 362 -0.38 8.86 -33.10
C ALA A 362 -1.84 8.45 -32.82
N LYS A 363 -2.06 7.17 -32.50
CA LYS A 363 -3.37 6.60 -32.12
C LYS A 363 -3.60 6.53 -30.61
N GLU A 364 -2.66 7.03 -29.81
CA GLU A 364 -2.66 6.94 -28.34
C GLU A 364 -2.64 5.49 -27.82
N ASP A 365 -2.19 4.52 -28.63
CA ASP A 365 -1.94 3.13 -28.20
C ASP A 365 -0.55 3.03 -27.52
N MET A 366 -0.45 3.68 -26.38
CA MET A 366 0.83 3.91 -25.71
C MET A 366 1.42 2.65 -25.06
N GLN A 367 0.57 1.70 -24.64
CA GLN A 367 1.04 0.42 -24.13
C GLN A 367 1.77 -0.35 -25.25
N TRP A 368 1.18 -0.44 -26.42
CA TRP A 368 1.81 -1.08 -27.57
C TRP A 368 3.11 -0.37 -27.99
N ALA A 369 3.09 0.97 -28.02
CA ALA A 369 4.28 1.75 -28.30
C ALA A 369 5.42 1.42 -27.32
N ALA A 370 5.14 1.32 -26.01
CA ALA A 370 6.12 0.98 -25.00
C ALA A 370 6.67 -0.44 -25.18
N GLU A 371 5.82 -1.43 -25.48
CA GLU A 371 6.23 -2.82 -25.72
C GLU A 371 7.12 -2.95 -26.96
N LEU A 372 6.82 -2.24 -28.04
CA LEU A 372 7.66 -2.18 -29.23
C LEU A 372 9.02 -1.55 -28.95
N CYS A 373 9.06 -0.50 -28.13
CA CYS A 373 10.33 0.10 -27.66
C CYS A 373 11.17 -0.91 -26.90
N ASP A 374 10.56 -1.76 -26.06
CA ASP A 374 11.28 -2.79 -25.33
C ASP A 374 11.95 -3.82 -26.26
N ILE A 375 11.37 -4.14 -27.41
CA ILE A 375 11.99 -5.01 -28.42
C ILE A 375 13.30 -4.38 -28.91
N LEU A 376 13.30 -3.09 -29.26
CA LEU A 376 14.50 -2.38 -29.73
C LEU A 376 15.57 -2.27 -28.63
N LEU A 377 15.16 -1.92 -27.42
CA LEU A 377 16.05 -1.79 -26.25
C LEU A 377 16.69 -3.11 -25.87
N ASN A 378 15.93 -4.20 -25.88
CA ASN A 378 16.42 -5.54 -25.59
C ASN A 378 17.43 -6.05 -26.64
N ALA A 379 17.26 -5.65 -27.89
CA ALA A 379 18.22 -5.93 -28.95
C ALA A 379 19.41 -4.94 -28.97
N GLN A 380 19.36 -3.89 -28.15
CA GLN A 380 20.38 -2.83 -28.11
C GLN A 380 20.56 -2.08 -29.44
N VAL A 381 19.46 -1.87 -30.17
CA VAL A 381 19.44 -1.12 -31.44
C VAL A 381 18.49 0.07 -31.35
N GLU A 382 18.80 1.16 -32.06
CA GLU A 382 17.97 2.38 -32.08
C GLU A 382 17.64 2.91 -30.67
N ALA A 383 18.55 2.71 -29.71
CA ALA A 383 18.28 2.86 -28.28
C ALA A 383 17.80 4.27 -27.91
N ASP A 384 18.39 5.32 -28.46
CA ASP A 384 18.03 6.72 -28.13
C ASP A 384 16.61 7.05 -28.61
N VAL A 385 16.25 6.61 -29.80
CA VAL A 385 14.91 6.81 -30.38
C VAL A 385 13.87 6.01 -29.61
N ALA A 386 14.18 4.73 -29.30
CA ALA A 386 13.31 3.86 -28.52
C ALA A 386 13.08 4.43 -27.11
N LYS A 387 14.12 4.95 -26.43
CA LYS A 387 13.97 5.62 -25.12
C LYS A 387 13.09 6.85 -25.20
N ALA A 388 13.23 7.68 -26.23
CA ALA A 388 12.41 8.88 -26.39
C ALA A 388 10.93 8.55 -26.54
N TYR A 389 10.59 7.56 -27.39
CA TYR A 389 9.20 7.11 -27.53
C TYR A 389 8.68 6.40 -26.28
N LYS A 390 9.49 5.56 -25.65
CA LYS A 390 9.11 4.89 -24.39
C LYS A 390 8.83 5.90 -23.29
N LYS A 391 9.66 6.93 -23.14
CA LYS A 391 9.41 8.04 -22.22
C LYS A 391 8.04 8.66 -22.46
N GLN A 392 7.72 9.04 -23.70
CA GLN A 392 6.43 9.62 -24.06
C GLN A 392 5.27 8.67 -23.71
N ALA A 393 5.42 7.37 -24.00
CA ALA A 393 4.41 6.36 -23.70
C ALA A 393 4.18 6.22 -22.18
N LEU A 394 5.26 6.14 -21.39
CA LEU A 394 5.17 6.01 -19.93
C LEU A 394 4.59 7.27 -19.28
N GLU A 395 4.93 8.47 -19.76
CA GLU A 395 4.31 9.72 -19.29
C GLU A 395 2.80 9.72 -19.52
N TYR A 396 2.33 9.28 -20.69
CA TYR A 396 0.91 9.18 -20.99
C TYR A 396 0.23 8.13 -20.09
N LEU A 397 0.77 6.91 -20.02
CA LEU A 397 0.22 5.83 -19.19
C LEU A 397 0.14 6.24 -17.72
N GLY A 398 1.18 6.90 -17.20
CA GLY A 398 1.17 7.40 -15.83
C GLY A 398 0.08 8.45 -15.57
N ARG A 399 -0.24 9.29 -16.57
CA ARG A 399 -1.30 10.30 -16.46
C ARG A 399 -2.71 9.71 -16.60
N MET A 400 -2.84 8.58 -17.28
CA MET A 400 -4.11 7.89 -17.48
C MET A 400 -4.48 6.98 -16.31
N THR A 401 -3.50 6.45 -15.56
CA THR A 401 -3.78 5.54 -14.43
C THR A 401 -4.32 6.29 -13.20
N THR A 402 -5.27 5.67 -12.51
CA THR A 402 -5.82 6.15 -11.24
C THR A 402 -5.00 5.73 -10.03
N SER A 403 -4.29 4.59 -10.10
CA SER A 403 -3.40 4.16 -9.04
C SER A 403 -2.21 5.11 -8.90
N ALA A 404 -2.06 5.75 -7.75
CA ALA A 404 -0.91 6.59 -7.45
C ALA A 404 0.42 5.82 -7.56
N ASN A 405 0.47 4.59 -7.05
CA ASN A 405 1.64 3.72 -7.14
C ASN A 405 2.04 3.44 -8.60
N GLY A 406 1.07 3.13 -9.46
CA GLY A 406 1.29 2.93 -10.89
C GLY A 406 1.75 4.20 -11.58
N ARG A 407 1.05 5.32 -11.33
CA ARG A 407 1.40 6.64 -11.85
C ARG A 407 2.85 7.01 -11.48
N HIS A 408 3.19 6.91 -10.21
CA HIS A 408 4.52 7.25 -9.73
C HIS A 408 5.60 6.39 -10.38
N TYR A 409 5.35 5.10 -10.54
CA TYR A 409 6.28 4.19 -11.16
C TYR A 409 6.51 4.53 -12.63
N TYR A 410 5.45 4.74 -13.40
CA TYR A 410 5.54 5.17 -14.80
C TYR A 410 6.32 6.48 -14.96
N LEU A 411 5.95 7.51 -14.20
CA LEU A 411 6.57 8.84 -14.31
C LEU A 411 8.02 8.84 -13.81
N SER A 412 8.34 8.12 -12.74
CA SER A 412 9.71 8.01 -12.24
C SER A 412 10.63 7.33 -13.25
N VAL A 413 10.19 6.22 -13.85
CA VAL A 413 10.95 5.53 -14.89
C VAL A 413 11.10 6.40 -16.16
N ALA A 414 10.03 7.13 -16.54
CA ALA A 414 10.10 8.06 -17.68
C ALA A 414 11.17 9.16 -17.49
N LYS A 415 11.40 9.62 -16.27
CA LYS A 415 12.46 10.60 -15.97
C LYS A 415 13.89 10.02 -16.07
N GLU A 416 14.03 8.72 -15.98
CA GLU A 416 15.32 8.02 -16.03
C GLU A 416 15.73 7.61 -17.45
N LEU A 417 14.81 7.66 -18.42
CA LEU A 417 15.06 7.40 -19.83
C LEU A 417 15.64 8.61 -20.55
#